data_8670769fa99de81ec933dbacbfed9bd9
#
_entry.id   8670769fa99de81ec933dbacbfed9bd9
#
_cell.length_a   1.000
_cell.length_b   1.000
_cell.length_c   1.000
_cell.angle_alpha   90.00
_cell.angle_beta   90.00
_cell.angle_gamma   90.00
#
_symmetry.space_group_name_H-M   'P 1'
#
loop_
_entity.id
_entity.type
_entity.pdbx_description
1 polymer ?
#
loop_
_entity_poly.entity_id
_entity_poly.type
_entity_poly.pdbx_seq_one_letter_code
_entity_poly.pdbx_strand_id
1 'polypeptide(L)'
;MRRPALFLLVALIAVSAAFIAVTAGQLPGLVASHFDSGSGVNGWLTRNQYLVWMLALAILLPLVIVGLIALIPRAAPRLINLPHRAYWLSEARREQTLATLLSFGCAQGAVLTVFAAALHYVILQANTTAPPQLPGVLFVAVLLALLAAMVAWTIALYVRFRHVD
;
A
#
# COMPACT_ATOMS: atom_id res chain seq x y z
N MET A 1 -19.67 -7.88 -6.26
CA MET A 1 -18.84 -6.85 -5.58
C MET A 1 -17.32 -7.09 -5.68
N ARG A 2 -16.80 -8.31 -5.92
CA ARG A 2 -15.35 -8.60 -5.98
C ARG A 2 -14.64 -7.99 -7.21
N ARG A 3 -15.28 -8.04 -8.39
CA ARG A 3 -14.67 -7.62 -9.65
C ARG A 3 -14.27 -6.14 -9.70
N PRO A 4 -15.14 -5.15 -9.33
CA PRO A 4 -14.78 -3.74 -9.44
C PRO A 4 -13.63 -3.33 -8.50
N ALA A 5 -13.56 -3.87 -7.27
CA ALA A 5 -12.46 -3.56 -6.35
C ALA A 5 -11.11 -4.10 -6.86
N LEU A 6 -11.10 -5.31 -7.43
CA LEU A 6 -9.91 -5.89 -8.02
C LEU A 6 -9.47 -5.12 -9.29
N PHE A 7 -10.42 -4.74 -10.16
CA PHE A 7 -10.12 -3.93 -11.34
C PHE A 7 -9.51 -2.59 -10.96
N LEU A 8 -10.08 -1.91 -9.95
CA LEU A 8 -9.54 -0.65 -9.46
C LEU A 8 -8.11 -0.81 -8.93
N LEU A 9 -7.86 -1.85 -8.13
CA LEU A 9 -6.51 -2.14 -7.63
C LEU A 9 -5.51 -2.38 -8.77
N VAL A 10 -5.87 -3.22 -9.74
CA VAL A 10 -5.00 -3.51 -10.90
C VAL A 10 -4.72 -2.25 -11.72
N ALA A 11 -5.74 -1.43 -11.95
CA ALA A 11 -5.58 -0.15 -12.67
C ALA A 11 -4.64 0.80 -11.89
N LEU A 12 -4.81 0.93 -10.57
CA LEU A 12 -3.94 1.75 -9.74
C LEU A 12 -2.50 1.25 -9.73
N ILE A 13 -2.28 -0.08 -9.63
CA ILE A 13 -0.95 -0.68 -9.72
C ILE A 13 -0.31 -0.34 -11.08
N ALA A 14 -1.05 -0.51 -12.19
CA ALA A 14 -0.54 -0.24 -13.52
C ALA A 14 -0.15 1.23 -13.70
N VAL A 15 -1.03 2.16 -13.28
CA VAL A 15 -0.78 3.61 -13.36
C VAL A 15 0.40 4.01 -12.47
N SER A 16 0.47 3.51 -11.23
CA SER A 16 1.57 3.82 -10.31
C SER A 16 2.90 3.26 -10.80
N ALA A 17 2.92 2.03 -11.31
CA ALA A 17 4.11 1.42 -11.87
C ALA A 17 4.60 2.17 -13.11
N ALA A 18 3.69 2.58 -14.01
CA ALA A 18 4.02 3.39 -15.18
C ALA A 18 4.58 4.76 -14.75
N PHE A 19 3.95 5.43 -13.79
CA PHE A 19 4.44 6.69 -13.23
C PHE A 19 5.86 6.54 -12.69
N ILE A 20 6.11 5.54 -11.83
CA ILE A 20 7.43 5.27 -11.25
C ILE A 20 8.46 4.98 -12.35
N ALA A 21 8.15 4.11 -13.30
CA ALA A 21 9.08 3.71 -14.36
C ALA A 21 9.46 4.88 -15.29
N VAL A 22 8.47 5.69 -15.69
CA VAL A 22 8.70 6.84 -16.58
C VAL A 22 9.51 7.94 -15.89
N THR A 23 9.11 8.29 -14.65
CA THR A 23 9.74 9.42 -13.95
C THR A 23 11.06 9.06 -13.27
N ALA A 24 11.36 7.77 -13.04
CA ALA A 24 12.69 7.33 -12.58
C ALA A 24 13.81 7.72 -13.56
N GLY A 25 13.50 7.91 -14.84
CA GLY A 25 14.45 8.42 -15.82
C GLY A 25 14.98 9.84 -15.51
N GLN A 26 14.25 10.63 -14.73
CA GLN A 26 14.63 11.98 -14.30
C GLN A 26 15.61 11.97 -13.12
N LEU A 27 15.74 10.84 -12.41
CA LEU A 27 16.66 10.69 -11.29
C LEU A 27 18.12 10.59 -11.74
N PRO A 28 19.08 11.07 -10.93
CA PRO A 28 20.52 10.89 -11.21
C PRO A 28 20.92 9.41 -11.19
N GLY A 29 22.11 9.08 -11.69
CA GLY A 29 22.65 7.71 -11.67
C GLY A 29 22.79 7.12 -10.25
N LEU A 30 23.11 7.97 -9.26
CA LEU A 30 23.05 7.70 -7.83
C LEU A 30 21.91 8.52 -7.23
N VAL A 31 20.94 7.84 -6.67
CA VAL A 31 19.71 8.42 -6.08
C VAL A 31 19.88 8.53 -4.57
N ALA A 32 19.71 9.71 -4.02
CA ALA A 32 19.55 9.91 -2.59
C ALA A 32 18.21 9.28 -2.16
N SER A 33 18.27 8.14 -1.49
CA SER A 33 17.11 7.30 -1.20
C SER A 33 16.78 7.19 0.29
N HIS A 34 17.75 7.48 1.16
CA HIS A 34 17.59 7.48 2.60
C HIS A 34 18.10 8.81 3.16
N PHE A 35 17.35 9.32 4.15
CA PHE A 35 17.60 10.62 4.77
C PHE A 35 17.56 10.48 6.29
N ASP A 36 18.37 11.27 6.96
CA ASP A 36 18.35 11.37 8.42
C ASP A 36 17.26 12.35 8.93
N SER A 37 17.18 12.50 10.24
CA SER A 37 16.22 13.41 10.89
C SER A 37 16.46 14.89 10.59
N GLY A 38 17.66 15.25 10.11
CA GLY A 38 18.02 16.60 9.66
C GLY A 38 17.75 16.83 8.17
N SER A 39 17.08 15.90 7.49
CA SER A 39 16.84 15.90 6.03
C SER A 39 18.11 15.74 5.18
N GLY A 40 19.25 15.45 5.80
CA GLY A 40 20.50 15.12 5.11
C GLY A 40 20.48 13.71 4.53
N VAL A 41 21.22 13.50 3.43
CA VAL A 41 21.32 12.16 2.80
C VAL A 41 22.21 11.27 3.64
N ASN A 42 21.72 10.08 4.03
CA ASN A 42 22.50 9.05 4.71
C ASN A 42 22.52 7.70 3.98
N GLY A 43 21.90 7.60 2.79
CA GLY A 43 21.97 6.40 1.96
C GLY A 43 21.65 6.65 0.49
N TRP A 44 22.37 5.92 -0.35
CA TRP A 44 22.30 6.03 -1.79
C TRP A 44 22.02 4.68 -2.44
N LEU A 45 21.26 4.69 -3.52
CA LEU A 45 21.07 3.55 -4.41
C LEU A 45 21.42 3.94 -5.84
N THR A 46 21.88 2.99 -6.65
CA THR A 46 21.85 3.21 -8.08
C THR A 46 20.42 3.39 -8.57
N ARG A 47 20.20 4.14 -9.65
CA ARG A 47 18.85 4.33 -10.23
C ARG A 47 18.13 3.01 -10.47
N ASN A 48 18.84 1.99 -10.96
CA ASN A 48 18.25 0.67 -11.23
C ASN A 48 17.84 -0.05 -9.93
N GLN A 49 18.66 -0.02 -8.89
CA GLN A 49 18.31 -0.59 -7.58
C GLN A 49 17.10 0.12 -6.99
N TYR A 50 17.10 1.45 -7.02
CA TYR A 50 15.97 2.25 -6.56
C TYR A 50 14.68 1.90 -7.31
N LEU A 51 14.72 1.81 -8.65
CA LEU A 51 13.56 1.46 -9.47
C LEU A 51 13.02 0.08 -9.12
N VAL A 52 13.89 -0.92 -8.96
CA VAL A 52 13.47 -2.28 -8.56
C VAL A 52 12.76 -2.26 -7.21
N TRP A 53 13.31 -1.58 -6.21
CA TRP A 53 12.69 -1.49 -4.89
C TRP A 53 11.34 -0.74 -4.91
N MET A 54 11.25 0.36 -5.65
CA MET A 54 10.01 1.12 -5.76
C MET A 54 8.92 0.34 -6.51
N LEU A 55 9.26 -0.38 -7.58
CA LEU A 55 8.31 -1.25 -8.27
C LEU A 55 7.89 -2.44 -7.39
N ALA A 56 8.81 -3.03 -6.63
CA ALA A 56 8.46 -4.07 -5.65
C ALA A 56 7.49 -3.54 -4.59
N LEU A 57 7.72 -2.34 -4.07
CA LEU A 57 6.83 -1.69 -3.11
C LEU A 57 5.45 -1.40 -3.71
N ALA A 58 5.38 -0.91 -4.95
CA ALA A 58 4.14 -0.52 -5.60
C ALA A 58 3.31 -1.70 -6.13
N ILE A 59 3.95 -2.81 -6.48
CA ILE A 59 3.32 -3.96 -7.13
C ILE A 59 3.29 -5.16 -6.18
N LEU A 60 4.46 -5.61 -5.72
CA LEU A 60 4.58 -6.88 -5.00
C LEU A 60 3.93 -6.80 -3.62
N LEU A 61 4.18 -5.73 -2.85
CA LEU A 61 3.62 -5.59 -1.49
C LEU A 61 2.09 -5.62 -1.48
N PRO A 62 1.35 -4.80 -2.28
CA PRO A 62 -0.10 -4.86 -2.29
C PRO A 62 -0.63 -6.22 -2.78
N LEU A 63 0.00 -6.85 -3.78
CA LEU A 63 -0.42 -8.17 -4.26
C LEU A 63 -0.21 -9.26 -3.20
N VAL A 64 0.89 -9.24 -2.46
CA VAL A 64 1.15 -10.18 -1.35
C VAL A 64 0.08 -10.01 -0.26
N ILE A 65 -0.23 -8.78 0.14
CA ILE A 65 -1.25 -8.53 1.17
C ILE A 65 -2.62 -9.01 0.72
N VAL A 66 -3.04 -8.68 -0.49
CA VAL A 66 -4.32 -9.17 -1.04
C VAL A 66 -4.33 -10.68 -1.17
N GLY A 67 -3.23 -11.29 -1.60
CA GLY A 67 -3.06 -12.74 -1.66
C GLY A 67 -3.20 -13.39 -0.28
N LEU A 68 -2.55 -12.86 0.74
CA LEU A 68 -2.67 -13.36 2.12
C LEU A 68 -4.12 -13.24 2.64
N ILE A 69 -4.78 -12.11 2.41
CA ILE A 69 -6.19 -11.91 2.79
C ILE A 69 -7.12 -12.87 2.02
N ALA A 70 -6.79 -13.23 0.79
CA ALA A 70 -7.55 -14.20 0.01
C ALA A 70 -7.33 -15.65 0.46
N LEU A 71 -6.09 -16.01 0.81
CA LEU A 71 -5.68 -17.40 1.04
C LEU A 71 -5.82 -17.84 2.50
N ILE A 72 -5.36 -17.01 3.46
CA ILE A 72 -5.36 -17.37 4.89
C ILE A 72 -6.76 -17.74 5.39
N PRO A 73 -7.83 -17.00 5.09
CA PRO A 73 -9.17 -17.35 5.55
C PRO A 73 -9.68 -18.69 5.01
N ARG A 74 -9.17 -19.13 3.89
CA ARG A 74 -9.53 -20.43 3.27
C ARG A 74 -8.71 -21.58 3.83
N ALA A 75 -7.39 -21.39 3.97
CA ALA A 75 -6.46 -22.41 4.41
C ALA A 75 -6.44 -22.59 5.93
N ALA A 76 -6.57 -21.51 6.69
CA ALA A 76 -6.46 -21.49 8.13
C ALA A 76 -7.51 -20.54 8.77
N PRO A 77 -8.82 -20.89 8.73
CA PRO A 77 -9.89 -20.03 9.26
C PRO A 77 -9.70 -19.62 10.73
N ARG A 78 -8.99 -20.46 11.51
CA ARG A 78 -8.68 -20.20 12.92
C ARG A 78 -7.81 -18.95 13.13
N LEU A 79 -7.06 -18.52 12.13
CA LEU A 79 -6.21 -17.32 12.19
C LEU A 79 -6.97 -16.01 11.94
N ILE A 80 -8.24 -16.10 11.54
CA ILE A 80 -9.06 -14.90 11.32
C ILE A 80 -9.48 -14.34 12.67
N ASN A 81 -9.06 -13.12 12.93
CA ASN A 81 -9.49 -12.35 14.11
C ASN A 81 -10.59 -11.36 13.70
N LEU A 82 -11.85 -11.77 13.83
CA LEU A 82 -13.03 -10.94 13.57
C LEU A 82 -13.93 -10.91 14.80
N PRO A 83 -14.58 -9.77 15.11
CA PRO A 83 -15.69 -9.74 16.05
C PRO A 83 -16.76 -10.74 15.60
N HIS A 84 -17.36 -11.46 16.56
CA HIS A 84 -18.40 -12.45 16.28
C HIS A 84 -18.05 -13.49 15.22
N ARG A 85 -16.78 -13.95 15.22
CA ARG A 85 -16.21 -14.85 14.20
C ARG A 85 -17.10 -16.05 13.87
N ALA A 86 -17.70 -16.72 14.88
CA ALA A 86 -18.55 -17.89 14.68
C ALA A 86 -19.79 -17.56 13.81
N TYR A 87 -20.36 -16.37 13.98
CA TYR A 87 -21.46 -15.87 13.17
C TYR A 87 -21.02 -15.59 11.72
N TRP A 88 -19.95 -14.82 11.53
CA TRP A 88 -19.50 -14.41 10.22
C TRP A 88 -18.88 -15.54 9.39
N LEU A 89 -18.31 -16.56 10.03
CA LEU A 89 -17.73 -17.73 9.36
C LEU A 89 -18.65 -18.96 9.39
N SER A 90 -19.93 -18.81 9.80
CA SER A 90 -20.93 -19.86 9.64
C SER A 90 -21.08 -20.26 8.18
N GLU A 91 -21.48 -21.49 7.91
CA GLU A 91 -21.62 -22.04 6.56
C GLU A 91 -22.44 -21.14 5.63
N ALA A 92 -23.55 -20.59 6.13
CA ALA A 92 -24.44 -19.71 5.37
C ALA A 92 -23.82 -18.36 4.98
N ARG A 93 -22.83 -17.85 5.73
CA ARG A 93 -22.28 -16.49 5.56
C ARG A 93 -20.82 -16.47 5.08
N ARG A 94 -20.13 -17.59 5.19
CA ARG A 94 -18.68 -17.69 4.95
C ARG A 94 -18.27 -17.08 3.61
N GLU A 95 -18.92 -17.46 2.52
CA GLU A 95 -18.55 -16.97 1.18
C GLU A 95 -18.73 -15.44 1.04
N GLN A 96 -19.79 -14.90 1.60
CA GLN A 96 -20.02 -13.45 1.59
C GLN A 96 -18.98 -12.71 2.46
N THR A 97 -18.66 -13.27 3.62
CA THR A 97 -17.61 -12.74 4.51
C THR A 97 -16.25 -12.72 3.83
N LEU A 98 -15.85 -13.82 3.20
CA LEU A 98 -14.60 -13.89 2.45
C LEU A 98 -14.56 -12.91 1.27
N ALA A 99 -15.69 -12.70 0.60
CA ALA A 99 -15.81 -11.69 -0.46
C ALA A 99 -15.63 -10.27 0.08
N THR A 100 -16.20 -9.97 1.23
CA THR A 100 -16.07 -8.68 1.90
C THR A 100 -14.62 -8.46 2.35
N LEU A 101 -14.00 -9.43 3.00
CA LEU A 101 -12.58 -9.35 3.41
C LEU A 101 -11.67 -9.10 2.21
N LEU A 102 -11.89 -9.78 1.08
CA LEU A 102 -11.11 -9.55 -0.13
C LEU A 102 -11.29 -8.12 -0.67
N SER A 103 -12.50 -7.56 -0.61
CA SER A 103 -12.74 -6.17 -1.01
C SER A 103 -11.99 -5.17 -0.11
N PHE A 104 -11.97 -5.42 1.20
CA PHE A 104 -11.14 -4.65 2.15
C PHE A 104 -9.64 -4.82 1.87
N GLY A 105 -9.20 -6.03 1.51
CA GLY A 105 -7.82 -6.27 1.09
C GLY A 105 -7.44 -5.50 -0.16
N CYS A 106 -8.31 -5.47 -1.17
CA CYS A 106 -8.08 -4.65 -2.37
C CYS A 106 -8.02 -3.16 -2.06
N ALA A 107 -8.87 -2.65 -1.16
CA ALA A 107 -8.82 -1.25 -0.73
C ALA A 107 -7.50 -0.94 -0.01
N GLN A 108 -7.04 -1.82 0.88
CA GLN A 108 -5.74 -1.67 1.54
C GLN A 108 -4.58 -1.70 0.54
N GLY A 109 -4.61 -2.65 -0.40
CA GLY A 109 -3.63 -2.72 -1.49
C GLY A 109 -3.59 -1.42 -2.32
N ALA A 110 -4.75 -0.84 -2.63
CA ALA A 110 -4.85 0.43 -3.33
C ALA A 110 -4.19 1.59 -2.54
N VAL A 111 -4.44 1.68 -1.23
CA VAL A 111 -3.80 2.68 -0.35
C VAL A 111 -2.28 2.53 -0.39
N LEU A 112 -1.75 1.32 -0.29
CA LEU A 112 -0.30 1.06 -0.31
C LEU A 112 0.32 1.38 -1.68
N THR A 113 -0.39 1.08 -2.76
CA THR A 113 0.07 1.42 -4.13
C THR A 113 0.16 2.94 -4.32
N VAL A 114 -0.86 3.68 -3.89
CA VAL A 114 -0.86 5.15 -3.96
C VAL A 114 0.23 5.74 -3.06
N PHE A 115 0.42 5.17 -1.87
CA PHE A 115 1.52 5.58 -0.98
C PHE A 115 2.89 5.38 -1.63
N ALA A 116 3.13 4.24 -2.30
CA ALA A 116 4.40 4.00 -3.00
C ALA A 116 4.65 5.05 -4.10
N ALA A 117 3.62 5.40 -4.88
CA ALA A 117 3.73 6.44 -5.89
C ALA A 117 3.99 7.84 -5.27
N ALA A 118 3.32 8.16 -4.15
CA ALA A 118 3.55 9.41 -3.42
C ALA A 118 4.96 9.47 -2.81
N LEU A 119 5.45 8.36 -2.25
CA LEU A 119 6.81 8.26 -1.74
C LEU A 119 7.84 8.43 -2.86
N HIS A 120 7.59 7.82 -4.02
CA HIS A 120 8.45 8.02 -5.20
C HIS A 120 8.49 9.51 -5.60
N TYR A 121 7.35 10.20 -5.60
CA TYR A 121 7.30 11.64 -5.87
C TYR A 121 8.11 12.45 -4.86
N VAL A 122 8.07 12.11 -3.57
CA VAL A 122 8.92 12.74 -2.53
C VAL A 122 10.39 12.57 -2.86
N ILE A 123 10.82 11.37 -3.25
CA ILE A 123 12.22 11.10 -3.63
C ILE A 123 12.62 11.83 -4.92
N LEU A 124 11.72 11.95 -5.90
CA LEU A 124 11.96 12.80 -7.06
C LEU A 124 12.26 14.23 -6.63
N GLN A 125 11.42 14.83 -5.79
CA GLN A 125 11.59 16.19 -5.29
C GLN A 125 12.90 16.33 -4.48
N ALA A 126 13.23 15.35 -3.64
CA ALA A 126 14.45 15.36 -2.85
C ALA A 126 15.72 15.41 -3.71
N ASN A 127 15.69 14.81 -4.89
CA ASN A 127 16.83 14.74 -5.82
C ASN A 127 16.87 15.92 -6.84
N THR A 128 15.97 16.90 -6.74
CA THR A 128 16.01 18.11 -7.58
C THR A 128 16.94 19.19 -7.05
N THR A 129 17.40 19.10 -5.81
CA THR A 129 18.30 20.06 -5.15
C THR A 129 19.73 19.54 -5.11
N ALA A 130 20.70 20.44 -5.00
CA ALA A 130 22.13 20.13 -4.86
C ALA A 130 22.71 20.88 -3.65
N PRO A 131 23.02 20.20 -2.53
CA PRO A 131 22.89 18.77 -2.29
C PRO A 131 21.41 18.33 -2.18
N PRO A 132 21.10 17.04 -2.43
CA PRO A 132 19.76 16.51 -2.27
C PRO A 132 19.26 16.68 -0.83
N GLN A 133 17.98 17.06 -0.67
CA GLN A 133 17.35 17.27 0.64
C GLN A 133 15.93 16.76 0.64
N LEU A 134 15.55 16.06 1.73
CA LEU A 134 14.19 15.59 1.88
C LEU A 134 13.21 16.77 2.03
N PRO A 135 12.17 16.90 1.21
CA PRO A 135 11.12 17.88 1.40
C PRO A 135 10.24 17.49 2.60
N GLY A 136 10.71 17.81 3.82
CA GLY A 136 10.17 17.29 5.08
C GLY A 136 8.67 17.50 5.25
N VAL A 137 8.13 18.66 4.88
CA VAL A 137 6.68 18.93 4.95
C VAL A 137 5.89 17.97 4.06
N LEU A 138 6.34 17.76 2.81
CA LEU A 138 5.70 16.86 1.87
C LEU A 138 5.80 15.40 2.36
N PHE A 139 6.96 15.01 2.85
CA PHE A 139 7.17 13.65 3.40
C PHE A 139 6.24 13.38 4.59
N VAL A 140 6.18 14.30 5.56
CA VAL A 140 5.27 14.17 6.72
C VAL A 140 3.81 14.14 6.27
N ALA A 141 3.41 14.97 5.31
CA ALA A 141 2.05 14.95 4.77
C ALA A 141 1.69 13.60 4.14
N VAL A 142 2.60 12.99 3.38
CA VAL A 142 2.42 11.64 2.79
C VAL A 142 2.29 10.58 3.88
N LEU A 143 3.11 10.63 4.94
CA LEU A 143 3.01 9.70 6.07
C LEU A 143 1.71 9.87 6.85
N LEU A 144 1.28 11.10 7.13
CA LEU A 144 0.02 11.37 7.82
C LEU A 144 -1.19 10.92 6.99
N ALA A 145 -1.15 11.12 5.67
CA ALA A 145 -2.19 10.64 4.76
C ALA A 145 -2.29 9.09 4.77
N LEU A 146 -1.14 8.39 4.76
CA LEU A 146 -1.13 6.93 4.91
C LEU A 146 -1.72 6.52 6.26
N LEU A 147 -1.27 7.12 7.36
CA LEU A 147 -1.76 6.81 8.71
C LEU A 147 -3.28 7.02 8.81
N ALA A 148 -3.78 8.17 8.35
CA ALA A 148 -5.21 8.46 8.33
C ALA A 148 -6.00 7.44 7.50
N ALA A 149 -5.51 7.07 6.31
CA ALA A 149 -6.14 6.06 5.47
C ALA A 149 -6.16 4.68 6.14
N MET A 150 -5.08 4.28 6.82
CA MET A 150 -5.00 3.00 7.55
C MET A 150 -5.93 2.98 8.77
N VAL A 151 -6.02 4.09 9.51
CA VAL A 151 -6.96 4.24 10.63
C VAL A 151 -8.41 4.15 10.12
N ALA A 152 -8.75 4.90 9.07
CA ALA A 152 -10.08 4.87 8.47
C ALA A 152 -10.44 3.46 7.96
N TRP A 153 -9.49 2.78 7.30
CA TRP A 153 -9.66 1.39 6.85
C TRP A 153 -9.93 0.44 8.03
N THR A 154 -9.15 0.55 9.12
CA THR A 154 -9.30 -0.28 10.32
C THR A 154 -10.67 -0.05 10.98
N ILE A 155 -11.08 1.22 11.11
CA ILE A 155 -12.41 1.58 11.65
C ILE A 155 -13.51 1.00 10.76
N ALA A 156 -13.43 1.18 9.44
CA ALA A 156 -14.42 0.66 8.51
C ALA A 156 -14.54 -0.86 8.58
N LEU A 157 -13.41 -1.58 8.67
CA LEU A 157 -13.39 -3.03 8.85
C LEU A 157 -14.05 -3.44 10.18
N TYR A 158 -13.69 -2.78 11.28
CA TYR A 158 -14.27 -3.05 12.59
C TYR A 158 -15.78 -2.78 12.61
N VAL A 159 -16.22 -1.62 12.13
CA VAL A 159 -17.64 -1.24 12.06
C VAL A 159 -18.44 -2.24 11.23
N ARG A 160 -17.88 -2.72 10.12
CA ARG A 160 -18.52 -3.71 9.23
C ARG A 160 -18.80 -5.04 9.93
N PHE A 161 -17.94 -5.45 10.87
CA PHE A 161 -18.02 -6.78 11.49
C PHE A 161 -18.44 -6.78 12.97
N ARG A 162 -18.61 -5.62 13.60
CA ARG A 162 -18.96 -5.52 15.03
C ARG A 162 -20.42 -5.84 15.37
N HIS A 163 -21.34 -5.72 14.41
CA HIS A 163 -22.76 -6.00 14.61
C HIS A 163 -23.14 -7.31 13.93
N VAL A 164 -23.95 -8.11 14.61
CA VAL A 164 -24.64 -9.29 14.10
C VAL A 164 -26.15 -8.96 14.03
N ASP A 165 -26.74 -9.15 12.86
CA ASP A 165 -28.17 -9.01 12.62
C ASP A 165 -28.88 -10.34 12.89
#